data_f8c3beefe5fd83e923d9b9e3bbbc3bf9
#
_entry.id   f8c3beefe5fd83e923d9b9e3bbbc3bf9
#
_cell.length_a   1.000
_cell.length_b   1.000
_cell.length_c   1.000
_cell.angle_alpha   90.00
_cell.angle_beta   90.00
_cell.angle_gamma   90.00
#
_symmetry.space_group_name_H-M   'P 1'
#
loop_
_entity.id
_entity.type
_entity.pdbx_description
1 polymer ?
#
loop_
_entity_poly.entity_id
_entity_poly.type
_entity_poly.pdbx_seq_one_letter_code
_entity_poly.pdbx_strand_id
1 'polypeptide(L)'
;MTPIPFPKLMEWILVEKEHVFGIKQIFKPVSHRHLNLFNEKLEIPCGPAAGPHTQLAQNIIAAYLAGARFFELKTVQTLDGEDLPVDKPCIRAEDECYNVEWSTELTVPEALEEYIKAWFALKLMSKEFDLGAPNGFIFNMSVGYDLEGIRSNKINAFIEGLKDASSTPIWHACIEWAKSHLQAFQFIDETYLLGISSHISSSVTLSTLHGCPPDEIERIATYLLKEKGLHTYIKCNPTLLGYDFTRTILNQMGYDYLVFDTHHFEHDLQLSLIHI
;
A
#
# COMPACT_ATOMS: atom_id res chain seq x y z
N MET A 1 -0.95 -1.58 -16.67
CA MET A 1 -0.20 -0.49 -15.96
C MET A 1 1.25 -0.48 -16.42
N THR A 2 1.90 0.67 -16.45
CA THR A 2 3.28 0.75 -16.97
C THR A 2 4.19 1.38 -15.93
N PRO A 3 5.11 0.60 -15.32
CA PRO A 3 6.14 1.11 -14.44
C PRO A 3 7.04 2.16 -15.15
N ILE A 4 7.36 3.23 -14.43
CA ILE A 4 8.31 4.23 -14.91
C ILE A 4 9.68 3.90 -14.29
N PRO A 5 10.76 3.77 -15.08
CA PRO A 5 12.10 3.58 -14.54
C PRO A 5 12.49 4.70 -13.57
N PHE A 6 13.11 4.35 -12.45
CA PHE A 6 13.44 5.30 -11.38
C PHE A 6 14.21 6.55 -11.87
N PRO A 7 15.22 6.44 -12.74
CA PRO A 7 15.90 7.62 -13.29
C PRO A 7 14.94 8.58 -13.98
N LYS A 8 14.10 8.06 -14.87
CA LYS A 8 13.13 8.87 -15.63
C LYS A 8 12.08 9.51 -14.72
N LEU A 9 11.63 8.77 -13.70
CA LEU A 9 10.69 9.26 -12.72
C LEU A 9 11.27 10.45 -11.94
N MET A 10 12.48 10.31 -11.44
CA MET A 10 13.15 11.38 -10.68
C MET A 10 13.54 12.57 -11.54
N GLU A 11 14.03 12.35 -12.76
CA GLU A 11 14.29 13.44 -13.73
C GLU A 11 13.02 14.25 -13.98
N TRP A 12 11.91 13.59 -14.20
CA TRP A 12 10.61 14.26 -14.39
C TRP A 12 10.24 15.09 -13.16
N ILE A 13 10.31 14.50 -11.95
CA ILE A 13 10.00 15.17 -10.69
C ILE A 13 10.89 16.40 -10.47
N LEU A 14 12.19 16.28 -10.74
CA LEU A 14 13.14 17.38 -10.54
C LEU A 14 12.96 18.52 -11.54
N VAL A 15 12.45 18.25 -12.74
CA VAL A 15 12.12 19.27 -13.74
C VAL A 15 10.85 20.03 -13.36
N GLU A 16 9.79 19.32 -12.93
CA GLU A 16 8.50 19.93 -12.63
C GLU A 16 8.43 20.60 -11.25
N LYS A 17 9.23 20.14 -10.30
CA LYS A 17 9.35 20.72 -8.94
C LYS A 17 8.00 20.97 -8.23
N GLU A 18 7.49 22.20 -8.34
CA GLU A 18 6.26 22.62 -7.67
C GLU A 18 4.96 22.16 -8.36
N HIS A 19 5.08 21.54 -9.53
CA HIS A 19 3.96 21.10 -10.36
C HIS A 19 4.06 19.62 -10.77
N VAL A 20 4.71 18.82 -9.94
CA VAL A 20 4.94 17.39 -10.22
C VAL A 20 3.64 16.71 -10.67
N PHE A 21 3.68 16.04 -11.81
CA PHE A 21 2.55 15.39 -12.48
C PHE A 21 1.36 16.32 -12.78
N GLY A 22 1.63 17.62 -12.95
CA GLY A 22 0.61 18.64 -13.23
C GLY A 22 -0.26 19.00 -12.02
N ILE A 23 0.11 18.56 -10.81
CA ILE A 23 -0.59 18.93 -9.57
C ILE A 23 -0.32 20.40 -9.27
N LYS A 24 -1.38 21.21 -9.30
CA LYS A 24 -1.28 22.67 -9.14
C LYS A 24 -1.05 23.12 -7.70
N GLN A 25 -1.49 22.33 -6.74
CA GLN A 25 -1.35 22.63 -5.31
C GLN A 25 -0.82 21.37 -4.61
N ILE A 26 0.48 21.35 -4.37
CA ILE A 26 1.12 20.29 -3.61
C ILE A 26 0.83 20.52 -2.13
N PHE A 27 0.35 19.49 -1.46
CA PHE A 27 0.06 19.55 -0.04
C PHE A 27 1.35 19.70 0.79
N LYS A 28 1.38 20.66 1.68
CA LYS A 28 2.43 20.82 2.70
C LYS A 28 1.78 20.78 4.10
N PRO A 29 2.26 19.93 5.01
CA PRO A 29 1.73 19.90 6.37
C PRO A 29 1.94 21.25 7.06
N VAL A 30 0.87 21.82 7.61
CA VAL A 30 0.91 23.09 8.36
C VAL A 30 1.16 22.90 9.86
N SER A 31 1.19 21.68 10.33
CA SER A 31 1.29 21.32 11.75
C SER A 31 2.38 20.29 11.97
N HIS A 32 3.18 20.48 13.02
CA HIS A 32 4.14 19.45 13.48
C HIS A 32 3.48 18.35 14.32
N ARG A 33 2.15 18.30 14.36
CA ARG A 33 1.42 17.21 15.03
C ARG A 33 1.61 15.92 14.23
N HIS A 34 1.83 14.83 14.95
CA HIS A 34 1.92 13.51 14.38
C HIS A 34 1.28 12.50 15.32
N LEU A 35 0.82 11.41 14.77
CA LEU A 35 0.45 10.21 15.53
C LEU A 35 1.67 9.29 15.59
N ASN A 36 1.81 8.58 16.70
CA ASN A 36 2.71 7.45 16.78
C ASN A 36 1.88 6.17 16.55
N LEU A 37 2.17 5.48 15.48
CA LEU A 37 1.53 4.23 15.11
C LEU A 37 2.61 3.16 14.97
N PHE A 38 2.59 2.12 15.82
CA PHE A 38 3.59 1.05 15.81
C PHE A 38 5.06 1.56 15.84
N ASN A 39 5.33 2.57 16.67
CA ASN A 39 6.62 3.26 16.79
C ASN A 39 7.05 4.05 15.53
N GLU A 40 6.19 4.20 14.55
CA GLU A 40 6.39 5.07 13.39
C GLU A 40 5.60 6.37 13.53
N LYS A 41 6.17 7.44 12.98
CA LYS A 41 5.50 8.75 12.97
C LYS A 41 4.60 8.86 11.75
N LEU A 42 3.39 9.35 11.96
CA LEU A 42 2.39 9.58 10.92
C LEU A 42 1.86 11.00 11.02
N GLU A 43 2.17 11.84 10.05
CA GLU A 43 1.72 13.24 10.05
C GLU A 43 0.22 13.37 9.85
N ILE A 44 -0.36 12.54 8.99
CA ILE A 44 -1.78 12.55 8.66
C ILE A 44 -2.29 11.09 8.61
N PRO A 45 -3.28 10.73 9.42
CA PRO A 45 -3.84 9.38 9.45
C PRO A 45 -4.83 9.15 8.30
N CYS A 46 -4.42 9.48 7.09
CA CYS A 46 -5.23 9.34 5.89
C CYS A 46 -4.35 8.95 4.69
N GLY A 47 -4.92 8.15 3.81
CA GLY A 47 -4.29 7.74 2.58
C GLY A 47 -5.12 6.73 1.80
N PRO A 48 -4.65 6.30 0.64
CA PRO A 48 -5.37 5.38 -0.21
C PRO A 48 -5.38 3.96 0.39
N ALA A 49 -6.50 3.28 0.26
CA ALA A 49 -6.61 1.84 0.48
C ALA A 49 -5.91 1.07 -0.65
N ALA A 50 -5.61 -0.21 -0.40
CA ALA A 50 -5.01 -1.08 -1.38
C ALA A 50 -5.88 -1.21 -2.64
N GLY A 51 -5.26 -0.96 -3.78
CA GLY A 51 -5.90 -1.06 -5.07
C GLY A 51 -4.91 -0.81 -6.22
N PRO A 52 -5.32 -0.93 -7.48
CA PRO A 52 -4.46 -0.65 -8.63
C PRO A 52 -3.79 0.73 -8.57
N HIS A 53 -4.44 1.71 -7.96
CA HIS A 53 -3.93 3.06 -7.76
C HIS A 53 -2.80 3.17 -6.71
N THR A 54 -2.52 2.12 -5.95
CA THR A 54 -1.39 2.05 -5.00
C THR A 54 -0.33 1.04 -5.42
N GLN A 55 -0.30 0.63 -6.68
CA GLN A 55 0.68 -0.33 -7.17
C GLN A 55 1.89 0.31 -7.86
N LEU A 56 1.70 1.44 -8.55
CA LEU A 56 2.78 2.12 -9.26
C LEU A 56 3.39 3.25 -8.44
N ALA A 57 4.71 3.41 -8.53
CA ALA A 57 5.44 4.45 -7.81
C ALA A 57 4.90 5.86 -8.09
N GLN A 58 4.62 6.18 -9.35
CA GLN A 58 4.07 7.48 -9.73
C GLN A 58 2.69 7.76 -9.11
N ASN A 59 1.84 6.74 -8.95
CA ASN A 59 0.53 6.89 -8.33
C ASN A 59 0.65 7.12 -6.82
N ILE A 60 1.54 6.39 -6.16
CA ILE A 60 1.85 6.57 -4.73
C ILE A 60 2.38 7.99 -4.48
N ILE A 61 3.30 8.46 -5.34
CA ILE A 61 3.84 9.82 -5.27
C ILE A 61 2.74 10.85 -5.48
N ALA A 62 1.86 10.66 -6.46
CA ALA A 62 0.73 11.57 -6.69
C ALA A 62 -0.19 11.67 -5.46
N ALA A 63 -0.50 10.53 -4.83
CA ALA A 63 -1.28 10.51 -3.59
C ALA A 63 -0.57 11.23 -2.42
N TYR A 64 0.76 11.06 -2.29
CA TYR A 64 1.56 11.79 -1.31
C TYR A 64 1.49 13.30 -1.52
N LEU A 65 1.63 13.75 -2.76
CA LEU A 65 1.54 15.16 -3.14
C LEU A 65 0.13 15.74 -2.90
N ALA A 66 -0.90 14.91 -2.94
CA ALA A 66 -2.26 15.26 -2.57
C ALA A 66 -2.52 15.28 -1.05
N GLY A 67 -1.55 14.84 -0.22
CA GLY A 67 -1.63 14.88 1.24
C GLY A 67 -1.71 13.52 1.94
N ALA A 68 -1.72 12.42 1.22
CA ALA A 68 -1.67 11.09 1.83
C ALA A 68 -0.38 10.87 2.61
N ARG A 69 -0.48 10.21 3.77
CA ARG A 69 0.69 9.83 4.60
C ARG A 69 0.63 8.36 5.07
N PHE A 70 -0.51 7.71 4.99
CA PHE A 70 -0.63 6.28 5.23
C PHE A 70 -1.02 5.58 3.91
N PHE A 71 -0.20 4.65 3.46
CA PHE A 71 -0.38 3.98 2.17
C PHE A 71 -0.59 2.49 2.39
N GLU A 72 -1.78 2.00 2.14
CA GLU A 72 -2.00 0.57 1.98
C GLU A 72 -1.61 0.19 0.55
N LEU A 73 -0.49 -0.51 0.42
CA LEU A 73 0.04 -0.93 -0.87
C LEU A 73 -0.87 -2.00 -1.49
N LYS A 74 -0.98 -2.04 -2.81
CA LYS A 74 -1.81 -3.04 -3.49
C LYS A 74 -1.47 -4.44 -3.02
N THR A 75 -2.49 -5.18 -2.66
CA THR A 75 -2.37 -6.57 -2.19
C THR A 75 -1.64 -7.44 -3.21
N VAL A 76 -0.67 -8.21 -2.75
CA VAL A 76 0.00 -9.25 -3.52
C VAL A 76 -0.51 -10.63 -3.11
N GLN A 77 -0.48 -11.55 -4.03
CA GLN A 77 -0.92 -12.93 -3.86
C GLN A 77 -0.09 -13.89 -4.72
N THR A 78 -0.33 -15.18 -4.59
CA THR A 78 0.41 -16.22 -5.33
C THR A 78 0.18 -16.20 -6.83
N LEU A 79 -1.04 -15.83 -7.27
CA LEU A 79 -1.35 -15.67 -8.68
C LEU A 79 -0.87 -14.31 -9.17
N ASP A 80 -0.20 -14.29 -10.28
CA ASP A 80 0.15 -13.05 -10.98
C ASP A 80 -1.05 -12.56 -11.80
N GLY A 81 -1.07 -11.28 -12.18
CA GLY A 81 -2.18 -10.72 -12.94
C GLY A 81 -2.46 -11.44 -14.27
N GLU A 82 -1.44 -12.09 -14.86
CA GLU A 82 -1.61 -12.88 -16.09
C GLU A 82 -2.33 -14.20 -15.87
N ASP A 83 -2.27 -14.76 -14.67
CA ASP A 83 -2.89 -16.04 -14.32
C ASP A 83 -4.40 -15.89 -14.05
N LEU A 84 -4.91 -14.68 -13.96
CA LEU A 84 -6.30 -14.43 -13.63
C LEU A 84 -7.17 -14.35 -14.88
N PRO A 85 -8.31 -15.04 -14.90
CA PRO A 85 -9.22 -15.06 -16.04
C PRO A 85 -10.12 -13.83 -16.08
N VAL A 86 -9.52 -12.64 -16.03
CA VAL A 86 -10.25 -11.35 -16.12
C VAL A 86 -9.78 -10.56 -17.33
N ASP A 87 -10.68 -9.76 -17.88
CA ASP A 87 -10.34 -8.84 -18.96
C ASP A 87 -9.29 -7.82 -18.50
N LYS A 88 -8.32 -7.55 -19.34
CA LYS A 88 -7.27 -6.58 -19.08
C LYS A 88 -7.40 -5.36 -19.99
N PRO A 89 -7.18 -4.16 -19.45
CA PRO A 89 -6.77 -3.88 -18.07
C PRO A 89 -7.88 -4.18 -17.07
N CYS A 90 -7.52 -4.60 -15.86
CA CYS A 90 -8.49 -4.89 -14.79
C CYS A 90 -9.25 -3.65 -14.28
N ILE A 91 -8.89 -2.48 -14.75
CA ILE A 91 -9.61 -1.22 -14.49
C ILE A 91 -10.42 -0.87 -15.72
N ARG A 92 -11.74 -0.89 -15.58
CA ARG A 92 -12.69 -0.37 -16.59
C ARG A 92 -13.31 0.90 -16.02
N ALA A 93 -13.10 2.01 -16.71
CA ALA A 93 -13.66 3.31 -16.35
C ALA A 93 -14.58 3.77 -17.50
N GLU A 94 -15.69 3.07 -17.69
CA GLU A 94 -16.70 3.41 -18.70
C GLU A 94 -17.73 4.41 -18.16
N ASP A 95 -17.82 4.48 -16.82
CA ASP A 95 -18.67 5.40 -16.07
C ASP A 95 -17.98 5.82 -14.76
N GLU A 96 -18.72 6.19 -13.75
CA GLU A 96 -18.18 6.54 -12.43
C GLU A 96 -17.64 5.34 -11.66
N CYS A 97 -17.94 4.12 -12.08
CA CYS A 97 -17.47 2.90 -11.48
C CYS A 97 -16.33 2.30 -12.30
N TYR A 98 -15.33 1.79 -11.64
CA TYR A 98 -14.26 1.03 -12.25
C TYR A 98 -14.17 -0.35 -11.59
N ASN A 99 -13.88 -1.35 -12.40
CA ASN A 99 -13.65 -2.69 -11.90
C ASN A 99 -12.28 -2.73 -11.21
N VAL A 100 -12.28 -2.74 -9.89
CA VAL A 100 -11.07 -2.93 -9.10
C VAL A 100 -10.91 -4.41 -8.83
N GLU A 101 -10.08 -5.04 -9.64
CA GLU A 101 -9.71 -6.43 -9.38
C GLU A 101 -8.91 -6.53 -8.08
N TRP A 102 -9.19 -7.52 -7.28
CA TRP A 102 -8.44 -7.84 -6.07
C TRP A 102 -7.07 -8.48 -6.35
N SER A 103 -6.80 -8.77 -7.60
CA SER A 103 -5.54 -9.31 -8.08
C SER A 103 -4.48 -8.23 -8.30
N THR A 104 -3.24 -8.66 -8.44
CA THR A 104 -2.12 -7.84 -8.85
C THR A 104 -2.00 -7.83 -10.38
N GLU A 105 -1.90 -6.65 -11.01
CA GLU A 105 -1.59 -6.55 -12.43
C GLU A 105 -0.10 -6.69 -12.76
N LEU A 106 0.77 -6.29 -11.83
CA LEU A 106 2.19 -6.55 -11.91
C LEU A 106 2.51 -7.89 -11.26
N THR A 107 3.57 -8.51 -11.68
CA THR A 107 4.14 -9.64 -10.94
C THR A 107 4.56 -9.18 -9.54
N VAL A 108 4.65 -10.11 -8.58
CA VAL A 108 5.04 -9.78 -7.20
C VAL A 108 6.42 -9.12 -7.12
N PRO A 109 7.45 -9.56 -7.88
CA PRO A 109 8.74 -8.87 -7.93
C PRO A 109 8.64 -7.43 -8.48
N GLU A 110 7.87 -7.22 -9.55
CA GLU A 110 7.68 -5.87 -10.12
C GLU A 110 6.95 -4.94 -9.14
N ALA A 111 5.95 -5.45 -8.42
CA ALA A 111 5.27 -4.69 -7.37
C ALA A 111 6.23 -4.29 -6.24
N LEU A 112 7.10 -5.22 -5.81
CA LEU A 112 8.14 -4.93 -4.82
C LEU A 112 9.06 -3.79 -5.28
N GLU A 113 9.51 -3.82 -6.54
CA GLU A 113 10.35 -2.77 -7.10
C GLU A 113 9.63 -1.42 -7.12
N GLU A 114 8.35 -1.38 -7.49
CA GLU A 114 7.56 -0.14 -7.50
C GLU A 114 7.44 0.47 -6.10
N TYR A 115 7.23 -0.35 -5.07
CA TYR A 115 7.11 0.14 -3.70
C TYR A 115 8.45 0.66 -3.17
N ILE A 116 9.56 0.00 -3.48
CA ILE A 116 10.90 0.47 -3.11
C ILE A 116 11.22 1.78 -3.82
N LYS A 117 10.94 1.90 -5.11
CA LYS A 117 11.11 3.15 -5.87
C LYS A 117 10.31 4.30 -5.28
N ALA A 118 9.03 4.04 -4.96
CA ALA A 118 8.15 5.04 -4.35
C ALA A 118 8.70 5.52 -3.00
N TRP A 119 9.06 4.58 -2.12
CA TRP A 119 9.65 4.89 -0.83
C TRP A 119 10.87 5.78 -0.95
N PHE A 120 11.82 5.38 -1.78
CA PHE A 120 13.07 6.11 -1.96
C PHE A 120 12.82 7.50 -2.56
N ALA A 121 11.98 7.61 -3.60
CA ALA A 121 11.60 8.88 -4.19
C ALA A 121 10.95 9.82 -3.17
N LEU A 122 10.01 9.31 -2.35
CA LEU A 122 9.35 10.12 -1.32
C LEU A 122 10.32 10.61 -0.24
N LYS A 123 11.35 9.83 0.13
CA LYS A 123 12.40 10.28 1.04
C LYS A 123 13.20 11.44 0.46
N LEU A 124 13.52 11.38 -0.83
CA LEU A 124 14.18 12.48 -1.53
C LEU A 124 13.27 13.72 -1.63
N MET A 125 12.05 13.52 -2.12
CA MET A 125 11.09 14.64 -2.34
C MET A 125 10.71 15.35 -1.06
N SER A 126 10.42 14.61 0.01
CA SER A 126 10.04 15.21 1.29
C SER A 126 11.12 16.14 1.84
N LYS A 127 12.40 15.77 1.67
CA LYS A 127 13.54 16.58 2.08
C LYS A 127 13.80 17.73 1.12
N GLU A 128 13.83 17.46 -0.19
CA GLU A 128 14.21 18.45 -1.22
C GLU A 128 13.15 19.54 -1.37
N PHE A 129 11.87 19.21 -1.32
CA PHE A 129 10.78 20.14 -1.59
C PHE A 129 10.05 20.60 -0.31
N ASP A 130 10.55 20.23 0.86
CA ASP A 130 9.94 20.56 2.16
C ASP A 130 8.45 20.18 2.21
N LEU A 131 8.18 18.89 1.94
CA LEU A 131 6.83 18.33 1.88
C LEU A 131 6.40 17.63 3.18
N GLY A 132 7.03 17.94 4.29
CA GLY A 132 6.86 17.31 5.59
C GLY A 132 8.09 16.53 6.01
N ALA A 133 8.00 15.85 7.16
CA ALA A 133 9.11 15.06 7.68
C ALA A 133 9.39 13.84 6.79
N PRO A 134 10.66 13.56 6.43
CA PRO A 134 11.00 12.36 5.67
C PRO A 134 10.53 11.04 6.30
N ASN A 135 10.28 11.03 7.60
CA ASN A 135 9.74 9.89 8.35
C ASN A 135 8.30 10.15 8.83
N GLY A 136 7.55 11.04 8.16
CA GLY A 136 6.19 11.40 8.52
C GLY A 136 5.10 10.60 7.80
N PHE A 137 5.45 9.55 7.07
CA PHE A 137 4.52 8.69 6.36
C PHE A 137 4.86 7.21 6.55
N ILE A 138 3.86 6.37 6.39
CA ILE A 138 3.94 4.92 6.59
C ILE A 138 3.51 4.21 5.30
N PHE A 139 4.29 3.20 4.91
CA PHE A 139 3.88 2.19 3.96
C PHE A 139 3.43 0.95 4.72
N ASN A 140 2.22 0.50 4.46
CA ASN A 140 1.65 -0.72 4.99
C ASN A 140 1.50 -1.73 3.86
N MET A 141 2.24 -2.83 3.91
CA MET A 141 2.10 -3.87 2.89
C MET A 141 0.74 -4.57 2.99
N SER A 142 0.30 -5.20 1.93
CA SER A 142 -0.94 -5.98 1.93
C SER A 142 -0.70 -7.31 1.24
N VAL A 143 -1.13 -8.38 1.89
CA VAL A 143 -1.05 -9.75 1.39
C VAL A 143 -2.42 -10.41 1.46
N GLY A 144 -2.68 -11.31 0.53
CA GLY A 144 -3.94 -12.05 0.46
C GLY A 144 -3.71 -13.49 0.03
N TYR A 145 -4.80 -14.25 -0.07
CA TYR A 145 -4.86 -15.67 -0.35
C TYR A 145 -4.84 -16.53 0.92
N ASP A 146 -4.47 -17.82 0.83
CA ASP A 146 -4.39 -18.75 1.96
C ASP A 146 -3.00 -18.73 2.64
N LEU A 147 -2.87 -19.43 3.75
CA LEU A 147 -1.62 -19.48 4.50
C LEU A 147 -0.48 -20.12 3.71
N GLU A 148 -0.77 -21.16 2.91
CA GLU A 148 0.24 -21.83 2.09
C GLU A 148 0.79 -20.86 1.04
N GLY A 149 -0.09 -20.12 0.38
CA GLY A 149 0.27 -19.08 -0.57
C GLY A 149 1.11 -17.96 0.05
N ILE A 150 0.71 -17.47 1.22
CA ILE A 150 1.45 -16.43 1.94
C ILE A 150 2.83 -16.94 2.40
N ARG A 151 2.96 -18.22 2.71
CA ARG A 151 4.25 -18.87 3.03
C ARG A 151 5.11 -19.21 1.82
N SER A 152 4.58 -19.09 0.61
CA SER A 152 5.35 -19.38 -0.61
C SER A 152 6.62 -18.53 -0.68
N ASN A 153 7.64 -19.04 -1.37
CA ASN A 153 8.90 -18.32 -1.55
C ASN A 153 8.70 -16.95 -2.20
N LYS A 154 7.73 -16.83 -3.14
CA LYS A 154 7.38 -15.59 -3.83
C LYS A 154 6.90 -14.52 -2.85
N ILE A 155 5.90 -14.83 -2.04
CA ILE A 155 5.32 -13.88 -1.09
C ILE A 155 6.28 -13.64 0.09
N ASN A 156 6.98 -14.66 0.53
CA ASN A 156 8.02 -14.50 1.54
C ASN A 156 9.12 -13.53 1.11
N ALA A 157 9.61 -13.62 -0.13
CA ALA A 157 10.61 -12.69 -0.66
C ALA A 157 10.08 -11.25 -0.72
N PHE A 158 8.81 -11.07 -1.06
CA PHE A 158 8.15 -9.75 -1.03
C PHE A 158 8.10 -9.17 0.40
N ILE A 159 7.65 -9.96 1.39
CA ILE A 159 7.57 -9.53 2.78
C ILE A 159 8.96 -9.14 3.30
N GLU A 160 9.96 -10.00 3.13
CA GLU A 160 11.31 -9.73 3.63
C GLU A 160 11.95 -8.55 2.87
N GLY A 161 11.69 -8.39 1.58
CA GLY A 161 12.18 -7.26 0.79
C GLY A 161 11.58 -5.90 1.20
N LEU A 162 10.34 -5.86 1.70
CA LEU A 162 9.77 -4.63 2.28
C LEU A 162 10.16 -4.42 3.75
N LYS A 163 10.45 -5.48 4.49
CA LYS A 163 11.03 -5.35 5.84
C LYS A 163 12.44 -4.78 5.79
N ASP A 164 13.22 -5.20 4.81
CA ASP A 164 14.56 -4.65 4.54
C ASP A 164 14.92 -4.78 3.06
N ALA A 165 14.87 -3.66 2.36
CA ALA A 165 15.19 -3.58 0.94
C ALA A 165 16.70 -3.52 0.64
N SER A 166 17.57 -3.46 1.65
CA SER A 166 19.02 -3.20 1.50
C SER A 166 19.74 -4.16 0.56
N SER A 167 19.26 -5.39 0.41
CA SER A 167 19.84 -6.40 -0.48
C SER A 167 19.25 -6.42 -1.89
N THR A 168 18.22 -5.62 -2.15
CA THR A 168 17.52 -5.66 -3.44
C THR A 168 18.26 -4.87 -4.53
N PRO A 169 18.28 -5.36 -5.79
CA PRO A 169 18.93 -4.64 -6.89
C PRO A 169 18.36 -3.24 -7.09
N ILE A 170 17.05 -3.07 -6.95
CA ILE A 170 16.38 -1.78 -7.16
C ILE A 170 16.78 -0.76 -6.08
N TRP A 171 17.00 -1.18 -4.84
CA TRP A 171 17.49 -0.30 -3.77
C TRP A 171 18.88 0.26 -4.13
N HIS A 172 19.78 -0.60 -4.55
CA HIS A 172 21.11 -0.20 -4.99
C HIS A 172 21.06 0.74 -6.20
N ALA A 173 20.22 0.43 -7.19
CA ALA A 173 20.03 1.28 -8.36
C ALA A 173 19.52 2.68 -7.98
N CYS A 174 18.59 2.80 -7.04
CA CYS A 174 18.09 4.08 -6.54
C CYS A 174 19.21 4.90 -5.84
N ILE A 175 20.01 4.25 -4.99
CA ILE A 175 21.15 4.90 -4.31
C ILE A 175 22.20 5.38 -5.32
N GLU A 176 22.60 4.52 -6.25
CA GLU A 176 23.61 4.84 -7.27
C GLU A 176 23.17 6.01 -8.14
N TRP A 177 21.92 5.99 -8.61
CA TRP A 177 21.37 7.10 -9.36
C TRP A 177 21.41 8.40 -8.54
N ALA A 178 20.93 8.38 -7.31
CA ALA A 178 20.90 9.57 -6.45
C ALA A 178 22.31 10.10 -6.17
N LYS A 179 23.29 9.24 -5.92
CA LYS A 179 24.70 9.62 -5.74
C LYS A 179 25.26 10.28 -6.98
N SER A 180 25.00 9.74 -8.16
CA SER A 180 25.50 10.31 -9.42
C SER A 180 24.82 11.64 -9.80
N HIS A 181 23.71 11.99 -9.16
CA HIS A 181 22.92 13.20 -9.42
C HIS A 181 22.83 14.14 -8.21
N LEU A 182 23.75 14.03 -7.24
CA LEU A 182 23.75 14.87 -6.03
C LEU A 182 23.70 16.37 -6.34
N GLN A 183 24.34 16.79 -7.42
CA GLN A 183 24.35 18.19 -7.87
C GLN A 183 22.99 18.72 -8.33
N ALA A 184 22.02 17.85 -8.56
CA ALA A 184 20.65 18.25 -8.92
C ALA A 184 19.79 18.60 -7.71
N PHE A 185 20.25 18.29 -6.49
CA PHE A 185 19.58 18.53 -5.23
C PHE A 185 20.19 19.72 -4.51
N GLN A 186 19.35 20.49 -3.82
CA GLN A 186 19.77 21.61 -2.99
C GLN A 186 19.94 21.21 -1.52
N PHE A 187 19.09 20.33 -1.02
CA PHE A 187 19.00 19.98 0.40
C PHE A 187 19.37 18.52 0.73
N ILE A 188 19.85 17.78 -0.26
CA ILE A 188 20.27 16.39 -0.14
C ILE A 188 21.75 16.29 -0.37
N ASP A 189 22.46 15.72 0.61
CA ASP A 189 23.88 15.36 0.54
C ASP A 189 24.07 13.83 0.66
N GLU A 190 25.31 13.37 0.54
CA GLU A 190 25.63 11.95 0.63
C GLU A 190 25.30 11.38 2.01
N THR A 191 25.44 12.17 3.07
CA THR A 191 25.12 11.75 4.45
C THR A 191 23.62 11.46 4.58
N TYR A 192 22.79 12.34 4.04
CA TYR A 192 21.34 12.12 4.00
C TYR A 192 20.99 10.86 3.20
N LEU A 193 21.56 10.66 2.01
CA LEU A 193 21.29 9.50 1.18
C LEU A 193 21.62 8.19 1.89
N LEU A 194 22.79 8.13 2.54
CA LEU A 194 23.20 6.94 3.30
C LEU A 194 22.38 6.73 4.57
N GLY A 195 21.73 7.77 5.06
CA GLY A 195 20.82 7.72 6.20
C GLY A 195 19.38 7.32 5.86
N ILE A 196 19.03 7.17 4.58
CA ILE A 196 17.69 6.69 4.19
C ILE A 196 17.53 5.25 4.62
N SER A 197 16.48 4.98 5.42
CA SER A 197 16.21 3.63 5.92
C SER A 197 15.74 2.70 4.80
N SER A 198 16.34 1.53 4.71
CA SER A 198 15.91 0.42 3.86
C SER A 198 14.71 -0.36 4.43
N HIS A 199 14.35 -0.10 5.69
CA HIS A 199 13.15 -0.66 6.31
C HIS A 199 11.93 0.14 5.83
N ILE A 200 11.16 -0.46 4.91
CA ILE A 200 10.08 0.21 4.19
C ILE A 200 8.75 0.02 4.91
N SER A 201 8.48 -1.17 5.43
CA SER A 201 7.24 -1.46 6.11
C SER A 201 7.43 -2.39 7.30
N SER A 202 6.86 -2.00 8.44
CA SER A 202 6.79 -2.79 9.68
C SER A 202 5.40 -3.41 9.88
N SER A 203 4.46 -3.14 8.98
CA SER A 203 3.06 -3.54 9.12
C SER A 203 2.49 -4.15 7.84
N VAL A 204 1.45 -4.96 8.01
CA VAL A 204 0.79 -5.67 6.92
C VAL A 204 -0.73 -5.70 7.11
N THR A 205 -1.48 -5.49 6.05
CA THR A 205 -2.91 -5.81 6.01
C THR A 205 -3.11 -7.22 5.47
N LEU A 206 -3.79 -8.06 6.22
CA LEU A 206 -4.33 -9.31 5.74
C LEU A 206 -5.63 -9.00 4.99
N SER A 207 -5.56 -9.05 3.66
CA SER A 207 -6.70 -8.85 2.78
C SER A 207 -7.20 -10.21 2.32
N THR A 208 -8.05 -10.81 3.13
CA THR A 208 -8.70 -12.07 2.78
C THR A 208 -9.87 -11.80 1.84
N LEU A 209 -10.01 -12.68 0.87
CA LEU A 209 -11.15 -12.70 0.00
C LEU A 209 -12.40 -13.19 0.72
N HIS A 210 -13.55 -12.85 0.14
CA HIS A 210 -14.81 -13.42 0.53
C HIS A 210 -14.72 -14.96 0.57
N GLY A 211 -15.08 -15.53 1.71
CA GLY A 211 -15.07 -16.97 1.92
C GLY A 211 -13.80 -17.57 2.55
N CYS A 212 -12.85 -16.75 2.99
CA CYS A 212 -11.75 -17.24 3.81
C CYS A 212 -12.30 -17.60 5.20
N PRO A 213 -12.17 -18.85 5.66
CA PRO A 213 -12.67 -19.25 6.96
C PRO A 213 -12.00 -18.50 8.12
N PRO A 214 -12.72 -18.21 9.22
CA PRO A 214 -12.17 -17.49 10.36
C PRO A 214 -10.92 -18.13 10.97
N ASP A 215 -10.86 -19.46 11.03
CA ASP A 215 -9.69 -20.20 11.53
C ASP A 215 -8.47 -20.06 10.61
N GLU A 216 -8.66 -19.92 9.31
CA GLU A 216 -7.59 -19.61 8.36
C GLU A 216 -7.08 -18.20 8.58
N ILE A 217 -7.98 -17.22 8.79
CA ILE A 217 -7.62 -15.84 9.10
C ILE A 217 -6.78 -15.79 10.38
N GLU A 218 -7.16 -16.52 11.41
CA GLU A 218 -6.42 -16.61 12.68
C GLU A 218 -5.02 -17.20 12.47
N ARG A 219 -4.89 -18.27 11.69
CA ARG A 219 -3.59 -18.90 11.37
C ARG A 219 -2.68 -17.97 10.62
N ILE A 220 -3.20 -17.26 9.61
CA ILE A 220 -2.43 -16.29 8.83
C ILE A 220 -2.00 -15.12 9.71
N ALA A 221 -2.93 -14.55 10.49
CA ALA A 221 -2.61 -13.43 11.38
C ALA A 221 -1.55 -13.83 12.42
N THR A 222 -1.66 -15.04 12.99
CA THR A 222 -0.66 -15.60 13.91
C THR A 222 0.72 -15.72 13.25
N TYR A 223 0.78 -16.21 12.02
CA TYR A 223 2.02 -16.30 11.25
C TYR A 223 2.65 -14.92 11.03
N LEU A 224 1.88 -13.95 10.56
CA LEU A 224 2.36 -12.60 10.29
C LEU A 224 2.85 -11.90 11.58
N LEU A 225 2.12 -12.04 12.67
CA LEU A 225 2.47 -11.45 13.97
C LEU A 225 3.68 -12.14 14.61
N LYS A 226 3.68 -13.47 14.72
CA LYS A 226 4.66 -14.21 15.53
C LYS A 226 5.89 -14.63 14.75
N GLU A 227 5.72 -15.11 13.51
CA GLU A 227 6.84 -15.59 12.71
C GLU A 227 7.48 -14.48 11.88
N LYS A 228 6.67 -13.55 11.36
CA LYS A 228 7.18 -12.40 10.58
C LYS A 228 7.47 -11.16 11.41
N GLY A 229 6.93 -11.06 12.62
CA GLY A 229 7.11 -9.92 13.50
C GLY A 229 6.49 -8.63 12.97
N LEU A 230 5.41 -8.74 12.20
CA LEU A 230 4.73 -7.60 11.59
C LEU A 230 3.51 -7.19 12.40
N HIS A 231 3.30 -5.90 12.54
CA HIS A 231 2.02 -5.38 13.00
C HIS A 231 0.95 -5.68 11.96
N THR A 232 -0.09 -6.43 12.35
CA THR A 232 -1.04 -7.00 11.39
C THR A 232 -2.41 -6.36 11.53
N TYR A 233 -2.92 -5.82 10.43
CA TYR A 233 -4.30 -5.41 10.26
C TYR A 233 -5.09 -6.54 9.60
N ILE A 234 -6.33 -6.73 10.03
CA ILE A 234 -7.26 -7.65 9.38
C ILE A 234 -8.33 -6.81 8.69
N LYS A 235 -8.44 -6.96 7.37
CA LYS A 235 -9.51 -6.32 6.60
C LYS A 235 -10.79 -7.09 6.79
N CYS A 236 -11.77 -6.47 7.43
CA CYS A 236 -13.05 -7.08 7.75
C CYS A 236 -14.09 -6.75 6.66
N ASN A 237 -15.02 -7.68 6.46
CA ASN A 237 -16.15 -7.48 5.56
C ASN A 237 -17.23 -6.60 6.20
N PRO A 238 -18.11 -5.96 5.40
CA PRO A 238 -19.26 -5.21 5.90
C PRO A 238 -20.25 -6.03 6.74
N THR A 239 -20.18 -7.36 6.63
CA THR A 239 -20.97 -8.32 7.42
C THR A 239 -20.69 -8.29 8.92
N LEU A 240 -19.57 -7.71 9.34
CA LEU A 240 -19.07 -7.69 10.72
C LEU A 240 -20.06 -7.12 11.74
N LEU A 241 -20.92 -6.18 11.34
CA LEU A 241 -21.93 -5.54 12.21
C LEU A 241 -23.27 -6.29 12.22
N GLY A 242 -23.38 -7.40 11.51
CA GLY A 242 -24.54 -8.27 11.45
C GLY A 242 -25.60 -7.85 10.42
N TYR A 243 -26.47 -8.81 10.11
CA TYR A 243 -27.50 -8.67 9.09
C TYR A 243 -28.50 -7.54 9.40
N ASP A 244 -29.05 -7.52 10.61
CA ASP A 244 -30.09 -6.56 11.00
C ASP A 244 -29.57 -5.11 10.94
N PHE A 245 -28.34 -4.87 11.38
CA PHE A 245 -27.70 -3.56 11.27
C PHE A 245 -27.54 -3.15 9.81
N THR A 246 -26.97 -4.01 8.97
CA THR A 246 -26.73 -3.74 7.56
C THR A 246 -28.06 -3.49 6.84
N ARG A 247 -29.08 -4.33 7.08
CA ARG A 247 -30.42 -4.15 6.50
C ARG A 247 -31.05 -2.83 6.88
N THR A 248 -30.94 -2.46 8.15
CA THR A 248 -31.47 -1.18 8.63
C THR A 248 -30.83 0.02 7.94
N ILE A 249 -29.51 0.04 7.85
CA ILE A 249 -28.78 1.13 7.20
C ILE A 249 -29.11 1.22 5.72
N LEU A 250 -29.12 0.08 5.01
CA LEU A 250 -29.47 0.07 3.58
C LEU A 250 -30.89 0.58 3.32
N ASN A 251 -31.86 0.20 4.17
CA ASN A 251 -33.22 0.72 4.06
C ASN A 251 -33.28 2.24 4.29
N GLN A 252 -32.55 2.75 5.31
CA GLN A 252 -32.49 4.19 5.56
C GLN A 252 -31.84 4.97 4.41
N MET A 253 -30.94 4.35 3.67
CA MET A 253 -30.28 4.92 2.48
C MET A 253 -31.14 4.80 1.20
N GLY A 254 -32.31 4.17 1.26
CA GLY A 254 -33.18 3.96 0.10
C GLY A 254 -32.87 2.71 -0.74
N TYR A 255 -32.05 1.78 -0.21
CA TYR A 255 -31.70 0.51 -0.87
C TYR A 255 -32.54 -0.66 -0.35
N ASP A 256 -33.81 -0.43 -0.04
CA ASP A 256 -34.77 -1.43 0.43
C ASP A 256 -35.07 -2.53 -0.60
N TYR A 257 -34.85 -2.23 -1.88
CA TYR A 257 -35.01 -3.17 -3.00
C TYR A 257 -33.88 -4.22 -3.10
N LEU A 258 -32.76 -4.03 -2.41
CA LEU A 258 -31.67 -5.00 -2.43
C LEU A 258 -32.03 -6.24 -1.62
N VAL A 259 -31.84 -7.40 -2.23
CA VAL A 259 -32.09 -8.71 -1.59
C VAL A 259 -30.74 -9.40 -1.38
N PHE A 260 -30.48 -9.80 -0.14
CA PHE A 260 -29.31 -10.61 0.25
C PHE A 260 -29.70 -11.51 1.41
N ASP A 261 -29.02 -12.65 1.53
CA ASP A 261 -29.26 -13.63 2.58
C ASP A 261 -28.38 -13.43 3.81
N THR A 262 -28.55 -14.27 4.82
CA THR A 262 -27.80 -14.21 6.08
C THR A 262 -26.49 -15.01 6.04
N HIS A 263 -26.24 -15.81 5.00
CA HIS A 263 -25.17 -16.80 4.98
C HIS A 263 -23.78 -16.19 5.29
N HIS A 264 -23.40 -15.13 4.60
CA HIS A 264 -22.11 -14.48 4.84
C HIS A 264 -22.03 -13.79 6.20
N PHE A 265 -23.16 -13.30 6.73
CA PHE A 265 -23.19 -12.69 8.07
C PHE A 265 -22.98 -13.72 9.19
N GLU A 266 -23.30 -14.99 8.95
CA GLU A 266 -23.16 -16.08 9.93
C GLU A 266 -21.79 -16.77 9.83
N HIS A 267 -21.18 -16.80 8.65
CA HIS A 267 -19.97 -17.57 8.34
C HIS A 267 -18.69 -16.74 8.18
N ASP A 268 -18.80 -15.43 7.94
CA ASP A 268 -17.65 -14.54 7.91
C ASP A 268 -17.08 -14.32 9.34
N LEU A 269 -15.92 -13.66 9.41
CA LEU A 269 -15.25 -13.30 10.66
C LEU A 269 -16.21 -12.53 11.59
N GLN A 270 -16.37 -13.00 12.80
CA GLN A 270 -17.24 -12.40 13.82
C GLN A 270 -16.44 -11.50 14.77
N LEU A 271 -17.08 -10.44 15.30
CA LEU A 271 -16.46 -9.54 16.29
C LEU A 271 -15.91 -10.29 17.51
N SER A 272 -16.54 -11.41 17.89
CA SER A 272 -16.08 -12.24 19.01
C SER A 272 -14.68 -12.83 18.79
N LEU A 273 -14.22 -12.97 17.55
CA LEU A 273 -12.88 -13.46 17.22
C LEU A 273 -11.81 -12.35 17.21
N ILE A 274 -12.21 -11.09 17.24
CA ILE A 274 -11.30 -9.93 17.25
C ILE A 274 -10.76 -9.63 18.65
N HIS A 275 -11.36 -10.23 19.69
CA HIS A 275 -10.98 -10.02 21.08
C HIS A 275 -10.07 -11.13 21.67
N ILE A 276 -9.36 -11.85 20.81
CA ILE A 276 -8.43 -12.91 21.25
C ILE A 276 -7.07 -12.30 21.59
#